data_999f97686b8dcaaec8a04e510b446689
#
_entry.id   999f97686b8dcaaec8a04e510b446689
#
_cell.length_a   1.000
_cell.length_b   1.000
_cell.length_c   1.000
_cell.angle_alpha   90.00
_cell.angle_beta   90.00
_cell.angle_gamma   90.00
#
_symmetry.space_group_name_H-M   'P 1'
#
loop_
_entity.id
_entity.type
_entity.pdbx_description
1 polymer ?
#
loop_
_entity_poly.entity_id
_entity_poly.type
_entity_poly.pdbx_seq_one_letter_code
_entity_poly.pdbx_strand_id
1 'polypeptide(L)'
;MLLLVPALYMLQVFDRVISSRSEETLILLTFAALLTLGMMGLLEMLRARLLVAAGVAMDRLLGPRVLDGLLAQTARLSGADYLNGLRDVSTLRSFLTGTAIFAVFDAPWLPLFIVIIFLFHPLLGVAALCAAILMVALAVLNERFSRGPLERVQAQARRGGRFIDAATRNADVVSGLGMLPAVTRRWAAINDGVLGEQVAASGLQGNFTSLTKFARQLIQIGMLAAGALLVIEQNVSSGIMLAATLILGRALAPVEILVAGWRLLIEAKFAWGRLTALLAASPPAAPGTELPAPQGELAVERVVFALRGAERPIIRGVSFALSPGEALGIIGPSASGKSTLARLVLGIWKPASGAVRLDGADVAVWPRERLGPHLGYLPQDVELFSGTVADNIARLGEPDAAEVIRAAQRAQVHELILRLPRGYDSDIGESGTALSPGQRQRIALARALYGNPRLVVLDEPNANLDHEGDEALVRALRALKEDRVTVLIIAHRPSLLGGADKLLVLKDGAAEMFGPRAEIMARVTRAVPAVPAVPPARGVA
;
A
#
# COMPACT_ATOMS: atom_id res chain seq x y z
N MET A 1 2.03 -6.00 -40.12
CA MET A 1 2.35 -6.39 -41.51
C MET A 1 2.96 -7.78 -41.58
N LEU A 2 4.02 -8.13 -40.84
CA LEU A 2 4.63 -9.48 -40.86
C LEU A 2 3.64 -10.61 -40.52
N LEU A 3 2.60 -10.36 -39.73
CA LEU A 3 1.52 -11.31 -39.43
C LEU A 3 0.75 -11.81 -40.68
N LEU A 4 0.82 -11.08 -41.82
CA LEU A 4 0.21 -11.47 -43.09
C LEU A 4 1.03 -12.49 -43.88
N VAL A 5 2.30 -12.65 -43.55
CA VAL A 5 3.24 -13.52 -44.32
C VAL A 5 2.73 -14.94 -44.49
N PRO A 6 2.20 -15.65 -43.50
CA PRO A 6 1.67 -16.99 -43.70
C PRO A 6 0.49 -17.04 -44.69
N ALA A 7 -0.38 -16.00 -44.66
CA ALA A 7 -1.52 -15.94 -45.56
C ALA A 7 -1.09 -15.62 -46.98
N LEU A 8 -0.16 -14.69 -47.16
CA LEU A 8 0.40 -14.34 -48.49
C LEU A 8 1.24 -15.49 -49.09
N TYR A 9 1.96 -16.22 -48.23
CA TYR A 9 2.69 -17.43 -48.62
C TYR A 9 1.71 -18.50 -49.19
N MET A 10 0.64 -18.79 -48.43
CA MET A 10 -0.39 -19.75 -48.90
C MET A 10 -1.04 -19.28 -50.22
N LEU A 11 -1.36 -17.97 -50.33
CA LEU A 11 -1.91 -17.40 -51.57
C LEU A 11 -0.98 -17.70 -52.77
N GLN A 12 0.31 -17.39 -52.65
CA GLN A 12 1.26 -17.55 -53.72
C GLN A 12 1.53 -19.06 -54.03
N VAL A 13 1.55 -19.91 -53.01
CA VAL A 13 1.76 -21.36 -53.18
C VAL A 13 0.58 -21.93 -53.99
N PHE A 14 -0.67 -21.65 -53.61
CA PHE A 14 -1.83 -22.22 -54.27
C PHE A 14 -2.07 -21.65 -55.67
N ASP A 15 -1.92 -20.34 -55.85
CA ASP A 15 -2.25 -19.69 -57.12
C ASP A 15 -1.12 -19.72 -58.14
N ARG A 16 0.15 -19.75 -57.67
CA ARG A 16 1.29 -19.65 -58.58
C ARG A 16 2.13 -20.90 -58.62
N VAL A 17 2.54 -21.43 -57.48
CA VAL A 17 3.49 -22.58 -57.44
C VAL A 17 2.82 -23.86 -57.90
N ILE A 18 1.62 -24.16 -57.41
CA ILE A 18 0.92 -25.40 -57.76
C ILE A 18 0.48 -25.36 -59.25
N SER A 19 0.04 -24.23 -59.74
CA SER A 19 -0.40 -24.05 -61.15
C SER A 19 0.78 -24.12 -62.13
N SER A 20 1.96 -23.57 -61.77
CA SER A 20 3.16 -23.58 -62.59
C SER A 20 4.04 -24.82 -62.39
N ARG A 21 3.82 -25.62 -61.33
CA ARG A 21 4.65 -26.77 -60.92
C ARG A 21 6.15 -26.45 -60.78
N SER A 22 6.46 -25.16 -60.40
CA SER A 22 7.85 -24.70 -60.29
C SER A 22 8.39 -24.93 -58.88
N GLU A 23 9.34 -25.87 -58.72
CA GLU A 23 10.05 -26.18 -57.49
C GLU A 23 10.93 -24.99 -57.07
N GLU A 24 11.57 -24.32 -58.03
CA GLU A 24 12.44 -23.16 -57.73
C GLU A 24 11.66 -22.01 -57.09
N THR A 25 10.45 -21.73 -57.58
CA THR A 25 9.57 -20.70 -57.01
C THR A 25 9.14 -21.10 -55.57
N LEU A 26 8.87 -22.37 -55.32
CA LEU A 26 8.52 -22.87 -53.99
C LEU A 26 9.66 -22.65 -53.02
N ILE A 27 10.89 -23.05 -53.41
CA ILE A 27 12.08 -22.90 -52.53
C ILE A 27 12.32 -21.44 -52.19
N LEU A 28 12.25 -20.53 -53.21
CA LEU A 28 12.47 -19.09 -52.98
C LEU A 28 11.40 -18.48 -52.04
N LEU A 29 10.13 -18.80 -52.28
CA LEU A 29 9.02 -18.30 -51.43
C LEU A 29 9.12 -18.85 -50.02
N THR A 30 9.47 -20.13 -49.86
CA THR A 30 9.65 -20.75 -48.53
C THR A 30 10.80 -20.12 -47.81
N PHE A 31 11.94 -19.87 -48.44
CA PHE A 31 13.06 -19.16 -47.85
C PHE A 31 12.70 -17.75 -47.41
N ALA A 32 12.01 -16.98 -48.26
CA ALA A 32 11.53 -15.64 -47.91
C ALA A 32 10.52 -15.64 -46.74
N ALA A 33 9.63 -16.65 -46.67
CA ALA A 33 8.69 -16.81 -45.58
C ALA A 33 9.42 -17.17 -44.28
N LEU A 34 10.40 -18.06 -44.29
CA LEU A 34 11.20 -18.41 -43.12
C LEU A 34 12.01 -17.23 -42.59
N LEU A 35 12.62 -16.44 -43.47
CA LEU A 35 13.35 -15.24 -43.10
C LEU A 35 12.43 -14.21 -42.39
N THR A 36 11.26 -13.98 -42.99
CA THR A 36 10.28 -13.02 -42.41
C THR A 36 9.65 -13.51 -41.11
N LEU A 37 9.40 -14.83 -40.97
CA LEU A 37 8.95 -15.44 -39.71
C LEU A 37 10.05 -15.36 -38.62
N GLY A 38 11.31 -15.57 -39.01
CA GLY A 38 12.45 -15.38 -38.10
C GLY A 38 12.55 -13.93 -37.60
N MET A 39 12.39 -12.97 -38.51
CA MET A 39 12.33 -11.53 -38.14
C MET A 39 11.14 -11.21 -37.23
N MET A 40 9.97 -11.78 -37.50
CA MET A 40 8.79 -11.65 -36.65
C MET A 40 9.05 -12.17 -35.23
N GLY A 41 9.62 -13.38 -35.12
CA GLY A 41 9.98 -13.98 -33.83
C GLY A 41 10.99 -13.13 -33.05
N LEU A 42 11.98 -12.55 -33.75
CA LEU A 42 12.94 -11.61 -33.13
C LEU A 42 12.23 -10.36 -32.60
N LEU A 43 11.34 -9.77 -33.38
CA LEU A 43 10.57 -8.59 -32.95
C LEU A 43 9.64 -8.89 -31.78
N GLU A 44 8.98 -10.06 -31.76
CA GLU A 44 8.15 -10.47 -30.63
C GLU A 44 9.01 -10.68 -29.37
N MET A 45 10.20 -11.27 -29.50
CA MET A 45 11.14 -11.40 -28.39
C MET A 45 11.62 -10.05 -27.86
N LEU A 46 11.96 -9.10 -28.74
CA LEU A 46 12.35 -7.75 -28.36
C LEU A 46 11.19 -7.01 -27.69
N ARG A 47 9.98 -7.10 -28.24
CA ARG A 47 8.77 -6.53 -27.63
C ARG A 47 8.53 -7.06 -26.22
N ALA A 48 8.66 -8.39 -26.02
CA ALA A 48 8.51 -9.00 -24.69
C ALA A 48 9.57 -8.48 -23.71
N ARG A 49 10.85 -8.41 -24.14
CA ARG A 49 11.94 -7.85 -23.31
C ARG A 49 11.72 -6.39 -22.94
N LEU A 50 11.26 -5.56 -23.88
CA LEU A 50 10.96 -4.16 -23.63
C LEU A 50 9.81 -3.98 -22.62
N LEU A 51 8.76 -4.80 -22.70
CA LEU A 51 7.65 -4.74 -21.75
C LEU A 51 8.07 -5.20 -20.34
N VAL A 52 8.92 -6.22 -20.25
CA VAL A 52 9.51 -6.63 -18.97
C VAL A 52 10.36 -5.51 -18.40
N ALA A 53 11.24 -4.89 -19.20
CA ALA A 53 12.06 -3.76 -18.77
C ALA A 53 11.22 -2.56 -18.33
N ALA A 54 10.16 -2.24 -19.07
CA ALA A 54 9.20 -1.19 -18.72
C ALA A 54 8.47 -1.49 -17.40
N GLY A 55 8.06 -2.76 -17.18
CA GLY A 55 7.44 -3.20 -15.93
C GLY A 55 8.37 -3.05 -14.73
N VAL A 56 9.65 -3.40 -14.88
CA VAL A 56 10.67 -3.22 -13.82
C VAL A 56 10.96 -1.73 -13.58
N ALA A 57 11.06 -0.93 -14.63
CA ALA A 57 11.28 0.51 -14.51
C ALA A 57 10.10 1.19 -13.80
N MET A 58 8.86 0.80 -14.14
CA MET A 58 7.66 1.27 -13.45
C MET A 58 7.68 0.93 -11.96
N ASP A 59 8.04 -0.31 -11.60
CA ASP A 59 8.13 -0.77 -10.21
C ASP A 59 9.15 0.06 -9.41
N ARG A 60 10.34 0.30 -10.00
CA ARG A 60 11.40 1.13 -9.39
C ARG A 60 10.98 2.60 -9.20
N LEU A 61 10.18 3.15 -10.12
CA LEU A 61 9.72 4.53 -10.05
C LEU A 61 8.52 4.72 -9.12
N LEU A 62 7.57 3.78 -9.16
CA LEU A 62 6.33 3.88 -8.39
C LEU A 62 6.47 3.29 -6.98
N GLY A 63 7.27 2.23 -6.80
CA GLY A 63 7.42 1.54 -5.53
C GLY A 63 7.73 2.47 -4.36
N PRO A 64 8.81 3.27 -4.40
CA PRO A 64 9.12 4.20 -3.32
C PRO A 64 8.01 5.22 -3.07
N ARG A 65 7.46 5.83 -4.12
CA ARG A 65 6.36 6.82 -4.00
C ARG A 65 5.08 6.23 -3.41
N VAL A 66 4.78 4.99 -3.78
CA VAL A 66 3.62 4.26 -3.24
C VAL A 66 3.88 3.93 -1.77
N LEU A 67 5.10 3.53 -1.40
CA LEU A 67 5.47 3.28 0.00
C LEU A 67 5.34 4.57 0.83
N ASP A 68 5.86 5.69 0.36
CA ASP A 68 5.73 6.99 1.03
C ASP A 68 4.25 7.37 1.22
N GLY A 69 3.45 7.23 0.16
CA GLY A 69 2.01 7.49 0.22
C GLY A 69 1.28 6.59 1.21
N LEU A 70 1.63 5.29 1.24
CA LEU A 70 1.09 4.31 2.18
C LEU A 70 1.40 4.68 3.61
N LEU A 71 2.68 4.95 3.93
CA LEU A 71 3.11 5.31 5.27
C LEU A 71 2.47 6.62 5.74
N ALA A 72 2.43 7.64 4.87
CA ALA A 72 1.79 8.92 5.18
C ALA A 72 0.29 8.78 5.45
N GLN A 73 -0.41 7.92 4.72
CA GLN A 73 -1.85 7.73 4.92
C GLN A 73 -2.16 6.81 6.09
N THR A 74 -1.38 5.74 6.31
CA THR A 74 -1.54 4.85 7.47
C THR A 74 -1.29 5.60 8.77
N ALA A 75 -0.30 6.49 8.81
CA ALA A 75 -0.05 7.35 9.96
C ALA A 75 -1.23 8.32 10.25
N ARG A 76 -1.95 8.76 9.21
CA ARG A 76 -3.07 9.73 9.32
C ARG A 76 -4.43 9.08 9.58
N LEU A 77 -4.63 7.86 9.09
CA LEU A 77 -5.93 7.17 9.12
C LEU A 77 -5.68 5.75 9.64
N SER A 78 -6.11 5.48 10.86
CA SER A 78 -6.17 4.11 11.40
C SER A 78 -7.19 3.29 10.60
N GLY A 79 -6.78 2.73 9.46
CA GLY A 79 -7.69 1.95 8.63
C GLY A 79 -6.99 1.33 7.43
N ALA A 80 -6.97 0.04 7.40
CA ALA A 80 -6.13 -0.85 6.61
C ALA A 80 -6.38 -0.95 5.10
N ASP A 81 -7.10 -0.06 4.45
CA ASP A 81 -7.38 -0.20 3.00
C ASP A 81 -6.17 0.11 2.11
N TYR A 82 -5.10 0.69 2.68
CA TYR A 82 -3.91 1.10 1.94
C TYR A 82 -2.77 0.04 1.91
N LEU A 83 -2.83 -1.00 2.73
CA LEU A 83 -1.81 -2.06 2.80
C LEU A 83 -1.57 -2.81 1.47
N ASN A 84 -2.47 -2.66 0.51
CA ASN A 84 -2.39 -3.32 -0.79
C ASN A 84 -1.65 -2.51 -1.88
N GLY A 85 -1.17 -1.30 -1.62
CA GLY A 85 -0.60 -0.44 -2.67
C GLY A 85 0.61 -1.05 -3.38
N LEU A 86 1.55 -1.66 -2.66
CA LEU A 86 2.68 -2.37 -3.27
C LEU A 86 2.23 -3.61 -4.07
N ARG A 87 1.18 -4.30 -3.60
CA ARG A 87 0.56 -5.40 -4.33
C ARG A 87 -0.12 -4.91 -5.61
N ASP A 88 -0.71 -3.71 -5.59
CA ASP A 88 -1.30 -3.09 -6.77
C ASP A 88 -0.24 -2.76 -7.82
N VAL A 89 0.96 -2.27 -7.43
CA VAL A 89 2.11 -2.10 -8.33
C VAL A 89 2.51 -3.44 -8.96
N SER A 90 2.61 -4.49 -8.15
CA SER A 90 2.89 -5.85 -8.62
C SER A 90 1.83 -6.36 -9.61
N THR A 91 0.54 -6.08 -9.38
CA THR A 91 -0.56 -6.43 -10.28
C THR A 91 -0.42 -5.72 -11.64
N LEU A 92 -0.10 -4.43 -11.63
CA LEU A 92 0.16 -3.67 -12.87
C LEU A 92 1.38 -4.20 -13.62
N ARG A 93 2.46 -4.51 -12.91
CA ARG A 93 3.64 -5.12 -13.51
C ARG A 93 3.30 -6.46 -14.17
N SER A 94 2.54 -7.32 -13.50
CA SER A 94 2.11 -8.62 -14.03
C SER A 94 1.22 -8.47 -15.27
N PHE A 95 0.38 -7.44 -15.32
CA PHE A 95 -0.41 -7.11 -16.50
C PHE A 95 0.47 -6.66 -17.66
N LEU A 96 1.44 -5.76 -17.44
CA LEU A 96 2.36 -5.26 -18.46
C LEU A 96 3.28 -6.34 -19.03
N THR A 97 3.63 -7.33 -18.22
CA THR A 97 4.50 -8.45 -18.65
C THR A 97 3.72 -9.68 -19.15
N GLY A 98 2.39 -9.65 -19.02
CA GLY A 98 1.50 -10.75 -19.41
C GLY A 98 1.09 -10.74 -20.88
N THR A 99 0.39 -11.78 -21.31
CA THR A 99 -0.09 -11.93 -22.70
C THR A 99 -1.24 -10.97 -23.05
N ALA A 100 -2.01 -10.52 -22.06
CA ALA A 100 -3.16 -9.63 -22.28
C ALA A 100 -2.77 -8.26 -22.86
N ILE A 101 -1.60 -7.74 -22.50
CA ILE A 101 -1.10 -6.45 -23.00
C ILE A 101 -0.79 -6.51 -24.50
N PHE A 102 -0.29 -7.65 -24.98
CA PHE A 102 -0.06 -7.84 -26.43
C PHE A 102 -1.37 -7.73 -27.20
N ALA A 103 -2.43 -8.36 -26.70
CA ALA A 103 -3.75 -8.28 -27.33
C ALA A 103 -4.32 -6.86 -27.35
N VAL A 104 -4.07 -6.05 -26.31
CA VAL A 104 -4.45 -4.62 -26.29
C VAL A 104 -3.75 -3.84 -27.40
N PHE A 105 -2.46 -4.12 -27.67
CA PHE A 105 -1.72 -3.46 -28.75
C PHE A 105 -2.06 -4.01 -30.13
N ASP A 106 -2.51 -5.24 -30.22
CA ASP A 106 -2.80 -5.90 -31.51
C ASP A 106 -4.26 -5.70 -31.93
N ALA A 107 -5.20 -5.51 -31.01
CA ALA A 107 -6.62 -5.26 -31.31
C ALA A 107 -6.89 -4.05 -32.24
N PRO A 108 -6.19 -2.91 -32.16
CA PRO A 108 -6.39 -1.79 -33.07
C PRO A 108 -6.08 -2.09 -34.55
N TRP A 109 -5.37 -3.15 -34.85
CA TRP A 109 -5.04 -3.58 -36.20
C TRP A 109 -6.16 -4.40 -36.88
N LEU A 110 -7.19 -4.81 -36.14
CA LEU A 110 -8.32 -5.60 -36.65
C LEU A 110 -9.01 -4.94 -37.87
N PRO A 111 -9.31 -3.62 -37.88
CA PRO A 111 -9.91 -2.99 -39.08
C PRO A 111 -9.04 -3.11 -40.32
N LEU A 112 -7.72 -3.01 -40.19
CA LEU A 112 -6.79 -3.13 -41.31
C LEU A 112 -6.86 -4.54 -41.95
N PHE A 113 -6.91 -5.60 -41.13
CA PHE A 113 -7.07 -6.95 -41.63
C PHE A 113 -8.40 -7.14 -42.36
N ILE A 114 -9.49 -6.54 -41.87
CA ILE A 114 -10.79 -6.59 -42.53
C ILE A 114 -10.73 -5.87 -43.88
N VAL A 115 -10.11 -4.69 -43.98
CA VAL A 115 -9.91 -3.98 -45.25
C VAL A 115 -9.14 -4.85 -46.28
N ILE A 116 -8.10 -5.55 -45.85
CA ILE A 116 -7.34 -6.46 -46.71
C ILE A 116 -8.24 -7.59 -47.27
N ILE A 117 -9.13 -8.16 -46.44
CA ILE A 117 -10.07 -9.19 -46.86
C ILE A 117 -11.09 -8.59 -47.87
N PHE A 118 -11.56 -7.34 -47.66
CA PHE A 118 -12.41 -6.63 -48.63
C PHE A 118 -11.74 -6.43 -49.99
N LEU A 119 -10.42 -6.19 -50.02
CA LEU A 119 -9.66 -6.07 -51.26
C LEU A 119 -9.58 -7.39 -52.03
N PHE A 120 -9.70 -8.53 -51.35
CA PHE A 120 -9.75 -9.84 -52.02
C PHE A 120 -11.12 -10.08 -52.66
N HIS A 121 -12.21 -9.92 -51.87
CA HIS A 121 -13.57 -10.02 -52.39
C HIS A 121 -14.57 -9.36 -51.42
N PRO A 122 -15.54 -8.54 -51.93
CA PRO A 122 -16.49 -7.82 -51.07
C PRO A 122 -17.31 -8.72 -50.14
N LEU A 123 -17.78 -9.88 -50.62
CA LEU A 123 -18.57 -10.82 -49.82
C LEU A 123 -17.77 -11.38 -48.64
N LEU A 124 -16.48 -11.74 -48.85
CA LEU A 124 -15.60 -12.19 -47.81
C LEU A 124 -15.31 -11.07 -46.79
N GLY A 125 -15.18 -9.82 -47.30
CA GLY A 125 -15.02 -8.64 -46.43
C GLY A 125 -16.23 -8.39 -45.54
N VAL A 126 -17.45 -8.50 -46.07
CA VAL A 126 -18.69 -8.39 -45.29
C VAL A 126 -18.76 -9.52 -44.24
N ALA A 127 -18.46 -10.74 -44.62
CA ALA A 127 -18.42 -11.87 -43.69
C ALA A 127 -17.40 -11.65 -42.53
N ALA A 128 -16.21 -11.12 -42.87
CA ALA A 128 -15.18 -10.78 -41.88
C ALA A 128 -15.63 -9.63 -40.94
N LEU A 129 -16.33 -8.62 -41.49
CA LEU A 129 -16.88 -7.53 -40.67
C LEU A 129 -17.97 -8.02 -39.71
N CYS A 130 -18.90 -8.86 -40.18
CA CYS A 130 -19.93 -9.47 -39.34
C CYS A 130 -19.30 -10.34 -38.25
N ALA A 131 -18.25 -11.11 -38.56
CA ALA A 131 -17.48 -11.89 -37.64
C ALA A 131 -16.82 -11.01 -36.56
N ALA A 132 -16.19 -9.91 -36.95
CA ALA A 132 -15.55 -8.99 -36.01
C ALA A 132 -16.58 -8.32 -35.10
N ILE A 133 -17.71 -7.88 -35.63
CA ILE A 133 -18.81 -7.31 -34.83
C ILE A 133 -19.30 -8.34 -33.79
N LEU A 134 -19.52 -9.58 -34.19
CA LEU A 134 -19.97 -10.64 -33.29
C LEU A 134 -18.94 -10.88 -32.17
N MET A 135 -17.65 -10.96 -32.50
CA MET A 135 -16.59 -11.20 -31.50
C MET A 135 -16.43 -10.02 -30.53
N VAL A 136 -16.51 -8.77 -31.03
CA VAL A 136 -16.49 -7.57 -30.18
C VAL A 136 -17.74 -7.52 -29.30
N ALA A 137 -18.93 -7.87 -29.83
CA ALA A 137 -20.14 -7.94 -29.03
C ALA A 137 -20.01 -8.97 -27.87
N LEU A 138 -19.44 -10.15 -28.14
CA LEU A 138 -19.15 -11.15 -27.11
C LEU A 138 -18.18 -10.63 -26.06
N ALA A 139 -17.15 -9.86 -26.44
CA ALA A 139 -16.20 -9.25 -25.53
C ALA A 139 -16.88 -8.20 -24.63
N VAL A 140 -17.73 -7.34 -25.20
CA VAL A 140 -18.51 -6.33 -24.44
C VAL A 140 -19.52 -7.00 -23.48
N LEU A 141 -20.20 -8.06 -23.93
CA LEU A 141 -21.08 -8.84 -23.05
C LEU A 141 -20.28 -9.48 -21.90
N ASN A 142 -19.13 -10.06 -22.19
CA ASN A 142 -18.25 -10.59 -21.15
C ASN A 142 -17.88 -9.52 -20.11
N GLU A 143 -17.51 -8.30 -20.54
CA GLU A 143 -17.24 -7.18 -19.62
C GLU A 143 -18.44 -6.91 -18.70
N ARG A 144 -19.61 -6.73 -19.32
CA ARG A 144 -20.81 -6.31 -18.61
C ARG A 144 -21.24 -7.33 -17.54
N PHE A 145 -21.12 -8.63 -17.85
CA PHE A 145 -21.54 -9.68 -16.94
C PHE A 145 -20.47 -10.08 -15.92
N SER A 146 -19.17 -10.01 -16.28
CA SER A 146 -18.08 -10.46 -15.42
C SER A 146 -17.62 -9.40 -14.41
N ARG A 147 -17.83 -8.11 -14.67
CA ARG A 147 -17.34 -7.01 -13.83
C ARG A 147 -17.90 -7.05 -12.40
N GLY A 148 -19.22 -7.15 -12.26
CA GLY A 148 -19.87 -7.14 -10.93
C GLY A 148 -19.43 -8.30 -10.02
N PRO A 149 -19.49 -9.56 -10.48
CA PRO A 149 -18.95 -10.70 -9.71
C PRO A 149 -17.50 -10.55 -9.32
N LEU A 150 -16.63 -10.09 -10.21
CA LEU A 150 -15.19 -9.86 -9.90
C LEU A 150 -14.98 -8.78 -8.83
N GLU A 151 -15.75 -7.70 -8.87
CA GLU A 151 -15.72 -6.66 -7.82
C GLU A 151 -16.10 -7.23 -6.44
N ARG A 152 -17.15 -8.08 -6.39
CA ARG A 152 -17.60 -8.73 -5.14
C ARG A 152 -16.56 -9.71 -4.60
N VAL A 153 -15.96 -10.55 -5.46
CA VAL A 153 -14.86 -11.44 -5.09
C VAL A 153 -13.75 -10.66 -4.41
N GLN A 154 -13.27 -9.57 -5.04
CA GLN A 154 -12.20 -8.76 -4.46
C GLN A 154 -12.58 -8.10 -3.14
N ALA A 155 -13.82 -7.59 -3.01
CA ALA A 155 -14.30 -6.98 -1.78
C ALA A 155 -14.35 -8.00 -0.63
N GLN A 156 -14.85 -9.22 -0.89
CA GLN A 156 -14.91 -10.29 0.10
C GLN A 156 -13.53 -10.83 0.47
N ALA A 157 -12.64 -11.02 -0.52
CA ALA A 157 -11.27 -11.47 -0.27
C ALA A 157 -10.51 -10.48 0.64
N ARG A 158 -10.70 -9.16 0.44
CA ARG A 158 -10.13 -8.14 1.33
C ARG A 158 -10.68 -8.23 2.77
N ARG A 159 -11.97 -8.53 2.95
CA ARG A 159 -12.54 -8.74 4.29
C ARG A 159 -11.92 -9.96 4.97
N GLY A 160 -11.77 -11.05 4.23
CA GLY A 160 -11.12 -12.27 4.71
C GLY A 160 -9.67 -12.02 5.13
N GLY A 161 -8.89 -11.32 4.31
CA GLY A 161 -7.51 -10.95 4.63
C GLY A 161 -7.40 -10.14 5.93
N ARG A 162 -8.22 -9.09 6.09
CA ARG A 162 -8.23 -8.28 7.32
C ARG A 162 -8.58 -9.10 8.58
N PHE A 163 -9.50 -10.06 8.46
CA PHE A 163 -9.84 -10.93 9.57
C PHE A 163 -8.68 -11.83 9.97
N ILE A 164 -7.98 -12.42 8.99
CA ILE A 164 -6.78 -13.24 9.24
C ILE A 164 -5.68 -12.40 9.87
N ASP A 165 -5.39 -11.20 9.34
CA ASP A 165 -4.37 -10.30 9.89
C ASP A 165 -4.67 -9.94 11.36
N ALA A 166 -5.95 -9.69 11.68
CA ALA A 166 -6.36 -9.44 13.06
C ALA A 166 -6.21 -10.68 13.96
N ALA A 167 -6.56 -11.86 13.46
CA ALA A 167 -6.42 -13.11 14.20
C ALA A 167 -4.94 -13.46 14.45
N THR A 168 -4.07 -13.24 13.46
CA THR A 168 -2.64 -13.49 13.56
C THR A 168 -1.97 -12.55 14.57
N ARG A 169 -2.32 -11.27 14.58
CA ARG A 169 -1.82 -10.32 15.59
C ARG A 169 -2.25 -10.69 17.04
N ASN A 170 -3.32 -11.43 17.18
CA ASN A 170 -3.83 -11.90 18.48
C ASN A 170 -3.65 -13.41 18.66
N ALA A 171 -2.64 -14.01 18.00
CA ALA A 171 -2.44 -15.47 18.01
C ALA A 171 -2.32 -16.06 19.42
N ASP A 172 -1.62 -15.37 20.33
CA ASP A 172 -1.45 -15.79 21.72
C ASP A 172 -2.80 -15.86 22.45
N VAL A 173 -3.68 -14.86 22.24
CA VAL A 173 -5.02 -14.84 22.83
C VAL A 173 -5.89 -15.95 22.23
N VAL A 174 -5.82 -16.13 20.91
CA VAL A 174 -6.56 -17.20 20.21
C VAL A 174 -6.15 -18.56 20.73
N SER A 175 -4.85 -18.79 20.93
CA SER A 175 -4.31 -20.04 21.44
C SER A 175 -4.61 -20.22 22.94
N GLY A 176 -4.31 -19.20 23.76
CA GLY A 176 -4.45 -19.26 25.22
C GLY A 176 -5.90 -19.42 25.70
N LEU A 177 -6.86 -18.84 24.98
CA LEU A 177 -8.29 -18.96 25.30
C LEU A 177 -9.00 -20.09 24.51
N GLY A 178 -8.28 -20.90 23.73
CA GLY A 178 -8.88 -21.98 22.94
C GLY A 178 -9.88 -21.48 21.87
N MET A 179 -9.68 -20.27 21.33
CA MET A 179 -10.61 -19.64 20.38
C MET A 179 -10.49 -20.18 18.94
N LEU A 180 -9.50 -21.03 18.66
CA LEU A 180 -9.21 -21.52 17.32
C LEU A 180 -10.44 -22.09 16.59
N PRO A 181 -11.31 -22.93 17.23
CA PRO A 181 -12.49 -23.44 16.55
C PRO A 181 -13.50 -22.34 16.16
N ALA A 182 -13.60 -21.28 16.95
CA ALA A 182 -14.50 -20.16 16.68
C ALA A 182 -13.94 -19.27 15.55
N VAL A 183 -12.64 -18.99 15.56
CA VAL A 183 -11.91 -18.25 14.52
C VAL A 183 -12.00 -18.98 13.19
N THR A 184 -11.77 -20.31 13.20
CA THR A 184 -11.85 -21.16 12.00
C THR A 184 -13.26 -21.16 11.41
N ARG A 185 -14.31 -21.33 12.24
CA ARG A 185 -15.69 -21.27 11.74
C ARG A 185 -16.03 -19.91 11.12
N ARG A 186 -15.60 -18.81 11.75
CA ARG A 186 -15.85 -17.47 11.23
C ARG A 186 -15.08 -17.20 9.94
N TRP A 187 -13.83 -17.66 9.85
CA TRP A 187 -13.04 -17.60 8.63
C TRP A 187 -13.70 -18.45 7.52
N ALA A 188 -14.12 -19.68 7.83
CA ALA A 188 -14.78 -20.55 6.86
C ALA A 188 -16.03 -19.88 6.27
N ALA A 189 -16.89 -19.28 7.09
CA ALA A 189 -18.06 -18.56 6.61
C ALA A 189 -17.72 -17.37 5.68
N ILE A 190 -16.64 -16.64 5.96
CA ILE A 190 -16.15 -15.56 5.07
C ILE A 190 -15.60 -16.18 3.78
N ASN A 191 -14.82 -17.25 3.89
CA ASN A 191 -14.18 -17.93 2.77
C ASN A 191 -15.20 -18.62 1.85
N ASP A 192 -16.24 -19.22 2.39
CA ASP A 192 -17.34 -19.81 1.61
C ASP A 192 -18.04 -18.74 0.76
N GLY A 193 -18.21 -17.53 1.30
CA GLY A 193 -18.70 -16.40 0.54
C GLY A 193 -17.75 -15.99 -0.61
N VAL A 194 -16.42 -16.00 -0.37
CA VAL A 194 -15.42 -15.74 -1.41
C VAL A 194 -15.47 -16.82 -2.49
N LEU A 195 -15.50 -18.10 -2.08
CA LEU A 195 -15.54 -19.24 -2.99
C LEU A 195 -16.82 -19.25 -3.85
N GLY A 196 -17.98 -18.96 -3.24
CA GLY A 196 -19.25 -18.87 -3.97
C GLY A 196 -19.22 -17.82 -5.08
N GLU A 197 -18.75 -16.59 -4.77
CA GLU A 197 -18.60 -15.53 -5.76
C GLU A 197 -17.50 -15.86 -6.80
N GLN A 198 -16.43 -16.53 -6.39
CA GLN A 198 -15.35 -16.94 -7.31
C GLN A 198 -15.82 -18.01 -8.27
N VAL A 199 -16.60 -19.00 -7.82
CA VAL A 199 -17.18 -20.03 -8.69
C VAL A 199 -18.12 -19.40 -9.71
N ALA A 200 -18.98 -18.48 -9.28
CA ALA A 200 -19.88 -17.75 -10.17
C ALA A 200 -19.09 -16.91 -11.22
N ALA A 201 -18.09 -16.15 -10.78
CA ALA A 201 -17.25 -15.34 -11.68
C ALA A 201 -16.45 -16.20 -12.67
N SER A 202 -15.84 -17.30 -12.18
CA SER A 202 -15.03 -18.19 -13.01
C SER A 202 -15.91 -19.00 -13.97
N GLY A 203 -17.09 -19.40 -13.55
CA GLY A 203 -18.08 -20.08 -14.41
C GLY A 203 -18.53 -19.19 -15.58
N LEU A 204 -18.88 -17.93 -15.28
CA LEU A 204 -19.22 -16.96 -16.32
C LEU A 204 -18.06 -16.73 -17.30
N GLN A 205 -16.85 -16.52 -16.79
CA GLN A 205 -15.66 -16.32 -17.64
C GLN A 205 -15.38 -17.56 -18.49
N GLY A 206 -15.47 -18.75 -17.93
CA GLY A 206 -15.31 -20.03 -18.64
C GLY A 206 -16.31 -20.17 -19.79
N ASN A 207 -17.60 -19.87 -19.52
CA ASN A 207 -18.65 -19.90 -20.52
C ASN A 207 -18.40 -18.92 -21.66
N PHE A 208 -18.04 -17.67 -21.37
CA PHE A 208 -17.71 -16.68 -22.41
C PHE A 208 -16.46 -17.07 -23.21
N THR A 209 -15.43 -17.60 -22.55
CA THR A 209 -14.23 -18.08 -23.23
C THR A 209 -14.56 -19.24 -24.17
N SER A 210 -15.36 -20.20 -23.74
CA SER A 210 -15.79 -21.34 -24.56
C SER A 210 -16.67 -20.90 -25.71
N LEU A 211 -17.63 -20.01 -25.45
CA LEU A 211 -18.51 -19.44 -26.48
C LEU A 211 -17.72 -18.67 -27.54
N THR A 212 -16.73 -17.87 -27.12
CA THR A 212 -15.85 -17.10 -28.01
C THR A 212 -15.02 -18.02 -28.87
N LYS A 213 -14.46 -19.11 -28.31
CA LYS A 213 -13.72 -20.13 -29.08
C LYS A 213 -14.62 -20.83 -30.09
N PHE A 214 -15.80 -21.23 -29.66
CA PHE A 214 -16.78 -21.87 -30.54
C PHE A 214 -17.21 -20.92 -31.69
N ALA A 215 -17.55 -19.68 -31.37
CA ALA A 215 -17.90 -18.67 -32.35
C ALA A 215 -16.76 -18.46 -33.38
N ARG A 216 -15.51 -18.35 -32.93
CA ARG A 216 -14.36 -18.24 -33.82
C ARG A 216 -14.21 -19.43 -34.75
N GLN A 217 -14.39 -20.65 -34.25
CA GLN A 217 -14.33 -21.87 -35.09
C GLN A 217 -15.45 -21.89 -36.12
N LEU A 218 -16.69 -21.56 -35.69
CA LEU A 218 -17.84 -21.46 -36.60
C LEU A 218 -17.63 -20.41 -37.70
N ILE A 219 -17.11 -19.23 -37.34
CA ILE A 219 -16.74 -18.17 -38.24
C ILE A 219 -15.68 -18.65 -39.23
N GLN A 220 -14.67 -19.36 -38.80
CA GLN A 220 -13.60 -19.89 -39.63
C GLN A 220 -14.15 -20.91 -40.68
N ILE A 221 -15.02 -21.82 -40.22
CA ILE A 221 -15.71 -22.78 -41.12
C ILE A 221 -16.61 -22.04 -42.12
N GLY A 222 -17.40 -21.07 -41.64
CA GLY A 222 -18.27 -20.26 -42.49
C GLY A 222 -17.50 -19.44 -43.54
N MET A 223 -16.36 -18.87 -43.15
CA MET A 223 -15.47 -18.16 -44.08
C MET A 223 -14.88 -19.08 -45.13
N LEU A 224 -14.46 -20.28 -44.73
CA LEU A 224 -13.98 -21.29 -45.68
C LEU A 224 -15.07 -21.76 -46.64
N ALA A 225 -16.29 -21.98 -46.15
CA ALA A 225 -17.44 -22.37 -46.95
C ALA A 225 -17.82 -21.29 -47.96
N ALA A 226 -17.91 -20.02 -47.49
CA ALA A 226 -18.18 -18.89 -48.38
C ALA A 226 -17.10 -18.71 -49.48
N GLY A 227 -15.84 -18.86 -49.06
CA GLY A 227 -14.71 -18.86 -50.00
C GLY A 227 -14.79 -20.01 -51.02
N ALA A 228 -15.16 -21.21 -50.61
CA ALA A 228 -15.32 -22.39 -51.46
C ALA A 228 -16.44 -22.18 -52.48
N LEU A 229 -17.58 -21.60 -52.10
CA LEU A 229 -18.67 -21.24 -53.03
C LEU A 229 -18.17 -20.28 -54.10
N LEU A 230 -17.44 -19.23 -53.72
CA LEU A 230 -16.87 -18.27 -54.68
C LEU A 230 -15.82 -18.89 -55.61
N VAL A 231 -15.07 -19.90 -55.16
CA VAL A 231 -14.13 -20.67 -56.01
C VAL A 231 -14.90 -21.53 -57.00
N ILE A 232 -15.99 -22.20 -56.59
CA ILE A 232 -16.85 -22.98 -57.49
C ILE A 232 -17.47 -22.08 -58.56
N GLU A 233 -17.89 -20.86 -58.22
CA GLU A 233 -18.40 -19.86 -59.13
C GLU A 233 -17.32 -19.16 -59.99
N GLN A 234 -16.05 -19.57 -59.82
CA GLN A 234 -14.86 -19.00 -60.49
C GLN A 234 -14.65 -17.50 -60.24
N ASN A 235 -15.21 -16.95 -59.16
CA ASN A 235 -15.08 -15.53 -58.80
C ASN A 235 -13.76 -15.24 -58.06
N VAL A 236 -13.17 -16.25 -57.36
CA VAL A 236 -11.91 -16.12 -56.62
C VAL A 236 -11.07 -17.40 -56.81
N SER A 237 -9.76 -17.29 -56.53
CA SER A 237 -8.85 -18.43 -56.50
C SER A 237 -8.90 -19.20 -55.19
N SER A 238 -8.44 -20.46 -55.22
CA SER A 238 -8.28 -21.28 -53.99
C SER A 238 -7.29 -20.67 -53.03
N GLY A 239 -6.27 -19.96 -53.50
CA GLY A 239 -5.32 -19.23 -52.70
C GLY A 239 -5.96 -18.05 -51.92
N ILE A 240 -6.86 -17.31 -52.57
CA ILE A 240 -7.62 -16.20 -51.91
C ILE A 240 -8.49 -16.76 -50.79
N MET A 241 -9.20 -17.88 -51.02
CA MET A 241 -10.03 -18.52 -50.01
C MET A 241 -9.22 -18.87 -48.76
N LEU A 242 -8.07 -19.49 -48.91
CA LEU A 242 -7.21 -19.90 -47.80
C LEU A 242 -6.58 -18.67 -47.10
N ALA A 243 -6.08 -17.71 -47.89
CA ALA A 243 -5.48 -16.48 -47.35
C ALA A 243 -6.48 -15.68 -46.55
N ALA A 244 -7.71 -15.48 -47.06
CA ALA A 244 -8.77 -14.76 -46.33
C ALA A 244 -9.12 -15.45 -45.00
N THR A 245 -9.21 -16.79 -44.99
CA THR A 245 -9.48 -17.57 -43.76
C THR A 245 -8.36 -17.42 -42.74
N LEU A 246 -7.09 -17.47 -43.16
CA LEU A 246 -5.93 -17.26 -42.27
C LEU A 246 -5.84 -15.84 -41.72
N ILE A 247 -6.09 -14.81 -42.58
CA ILE A 247 -6.10 -13.41 -42.16
C ILE A 247 -7.20 -13.17 -41.15
N LEU A 248 -8.39 -13.71 -41.36
CA LEU A 248 -9.51 -13.61 -40.42
C LEU A 248 -9.15 -14.23 -39.06
N GLY A 249 -8.57 -15.41 -39.06
CA GLY A 249 -8.11 -16.07 -37.82
C GLY A 249 -7.10 -15.24 -37.03
N ARG A 250 -6.18 -14.56 -37.73
CA ARG A 250 -5.21 -13.63 -37.12
C ARG A 250 -5.87 -12.34 -36.63
N ALA A 251 -6.83 -11.80 -37.37
CA ALA A 251 -7.57 -10.60 -37.00
C ALA A 251 -8.39 -10.77 -35.72
N LEU A 252 -9.00 -11.95 -35.51
CA LEU A 252 -9.86 -12.23 -34.36
C LEU A 252 -9.08 -12.70 -33.11
N ALA A 253 -7.83 -13.17 -33.24
CA ALA A 253 -7.04 -13.69 -32.13
C ALA A 253 -6.86 -12.71 -30.96
N PRO A 254 -6.59 -11.41 -31.16
CA PRO A 254 -6.48 -10.46 -30.06
C PRO A 254 -7.76 -10.34 -29.24
N VAL A 255 -8.93 -10.39 -29.88
CA VAL A 255 -10.22 -10.31 -29.16
C VAL A 255 -10.43 -11.54 -28.28
N GLU A 256 -10.08 -12.73 -28.77
CA GLU A 256 -10.14 -13.97 -27.98
C GLU A 256 -9.21 -13.92 -26.75
N ILE A 257 -7.97 -13.45 -26.95
CA ILE A 257 -7.00 -13.31 -25.84
C ILE A 257 -7.50 -12.30 -24.81
N LEU A 258 -8.09 -11.18 -25.22
CA LEU A 258 -8.70 -10.21 -24.32
C LEU A 258 -9.84 -10.80 -23.53
N VAL A 259 -10.74 -11.56 -24.14
CA VAL A 259 -11.83 -12.25 -23.44
C VAL A 259 -11.28 -13.25 -22.40
N ALA A 260 -10.28 -14.05 -22.78
CA ALA A 260 -9.66 -15.01 -21.88
C ALA A 260 -8.90 -14.33 -20.71
N GLY A 261 -8.22 -13.23 -20.99
CA GLY A 261 -7.44 -12.45 -20.01
C GLY A 261 -8.23 -11.35 -19.30
N TRP A 262 -9.56 -11.28 -19.45
CA TRP A 262 -10.41 -10.18 -18.99
C TRP A 262 -10.25 -9.87 -17.51
N ARG A 263 -10.16 -10.91 -16.68
CA ARG A 263 -9.93 -10.79 -15.25
C ARG A 263 -8.68 -9.97 -14.93
N LEU A 264 -7.56 -10.27 -15.60
CA LEU A 264 -6.29 -9.57 -15.35
C LEU A 264 -6.37 -8.09 -15.74
N LEU A 265 -7.09 -7.78 -16.82
CA LEU A 265 -7.32 -6.41 -17.26
C LEU A 265 -8.16 -5.62 -16.25
N ILE A 266 -9.24 -6.22 -15.70
CA ILE A 266 -10.07 -5.59 -14.68
C ILE A 266 -9.24 -5.39 -13.39
N GLU A 267 -8.48 -6.38 -12.95
CA GLU A 267 -7.61 -6.28 -11.77
C GLU A 267 -6.59 -5.15 -11.92
N ALA A 268 -5.97 -5.03 -13.09
CA ALA A 268 -5.04 -3.95 -13.41
C ALA A 268 -5.72 -2.57 -13.41
N LYS A 269 -6.93 -2.45 -13.98
CA LYS A 269 -7.73 -1.22 -13.98
C LYS A 269 -8.06 -0.76 -12.55
N PHE A 270 -8.46 -1.69 -11.67
CA PHE A 270 -8.73 -1.36 -10.27
C PHE A 270 -7.47 -1.00 -9.50
N ALA A 271 -6.36 -1.72 -9.73
CA ALA A 271 -5.07 -1.39 -9.14
C ALA A 271 -4.62 0.02 -9.54
N TRP A 272 -4.73 0.35 -10.83
CA TRP A 272 -4.45 1.69 -11.34
C TRP A 272 -5.30 2.77 -10.67
N GLY A 273 -6.61 2.56 -10.57
CA GLY A 273 -7.53 3.51 -9.91
C GLY A 273 -7.18 3.74 -8.43
N ARG A 274 -6.80 2.69 -7.70
CA ARG A 274 -6.38 2.81 -6.29
C ARG A 274 -5.03 3.53 -6.15
N LEU A 275 -4.06 3.18 -7.00
CA LEU A 275 -2.74 3.83 -7.00
C LEU A 275 -2.82 5.31 -7.36
N THR A 276 -3.61 5.67 -8.36
CA THR A 276 -3.80 7.08 -8.72
C THR A 276 -4.48 7.86 -7.60
N ALA A 277 -5.47 7.28 -6.91
CA ALA A 277 -6.11 7.89 -5.74
C ALA A 277 -5.12 8.06 -4.58
N LEU A 278 -4.28 7.04 -4.30
CA LEU A 278 -3.24 7.09 -3.28
C LEU A 278 -2.22 8.20 -3.55
N LEU A 279 -1.69 8.24 -4.77
CA LEU A 279 -0.68 9.23 -5.18
C LEU A 279 -1.25 10.66 -5.22
N ALA A 280 -2.51 10.82 -5.62
CA ALA A 280 -3.20 12.12 -5.59
C ALA A 280 -3.44 12.62 -4.15
N ALA A 281 -3.68 11.71 -3.20
CA ALA A 281 -3.85 12.04 -1.79
C ALA A 281 -2.53 12.33 -1.05
N SER A 282 -1.40 11.95 -1.65
CA SER A 282 -0.05 12.15 -1.11
C SER A 282 0.84 12.81 -2.17
N PRO A 283 0.59 14.09 -2.50
CA PRO A 283 1.43 14.81 -3.45
C PRO A 283 2.86 14.91 -2.90
N PRO A 284 3.87 14.86 -3.77
CA PRO A 284 5.26 15.09 -3.34
C PRO A 284 5.34 16.41 -2.59
N ALA A 285 6.13 16.41 -1.50
CA ALA A 285 6.35 17.63 -0.74
C ALA A 285 6.89 18.71 -1.69
N ALA A 286 6.20 19.85 -1.75
CA ALA A 286 6.73 21.00 -2.49
C ALA A 286 8.10 21.35 -1.91
N PRO A 287 9.08 21.76 -2.73
CA PRO A 287 10.35 22.24 -2.23
C PRO A 287 10.08 23.42 -1.28
N GLY A 288 10.14 23.13 0.03
CA GLY A 288 9.91 24.13 1.08
C GLY A 288 11.14 25.03 1.22
N THR A 289 10.92 26.23 1.77
CA THR A 289 12.01 27.11 2.19
C THR A 289 12.91 26.38 3.19
N GLU A 290 14.22 26.54 3.05
CA GLU A 290 15.16 26.01 4.04
C GLU A 290 15.00 26.77 5.35
N LEU A 291 14.50 26.06 6.36
CA LEU A 291 14.40 26.59 7.70
C LEU A 291 15.66 26.24 8.50
N PRO A 292 16.15 27.12 9.37
CA PRO A 292 17.25 26.81 10.26
C PRO A 292 16.88 25.68 11.22
N ALA A 293 17.90 25.02 11.80
CA ALA A 293 17.69 24.01 12.83
C ALA A 293 16.88 24.61 14.01
N PRO A 294 15.82 23.92 14.46
CA PRO A 294 14.95 24.46 15.51
C PRO A 294 15.66 24.54 16.86
N GLN A 295 15.27 25.53 17.67
CA GLN A 295 15.73 25.72 19.05
C GLN A 295 14.83 25.02 20.06
N GLY A 296 13.54 24.77 19.69
CA GLY A 296 12.59 24.05 20.50
C GLY A 296 11.49 24.90 21.15
N GLU A 297 11.25 26.11 20.68
CA GLU A 297 10.05 26.88 21.09
C GLU A 297 8.81 26.25 20.48
N LEU A 298 7.86 25.82 21.30
CA LEU A 298 6.62 25.18 20.86
C LEU A 298 5.41 26.06 21.16
N ALA A 299 4.64 26.38 20.13
CA ALA A 299 3.35 27.06 20.25
C ALA A 299 2.21 26.22 19.66
N VAL A 300 1.18 25.98 20.46
CA VAL A 300 -0.06 25.31 20.06
C VAL A 300 -1.18 26.34 20.12
N GLU A 301 -1.77 26.67 18.96
CA GLU A 301 -2.68 27.79 18.78
C GLU A 301 -4.07 27.30 18.40
N ARG A 302 -5.00 27.28 19.35
CA ARG A 302 -6.43 26.94 19.18
C ARG A 302 -6.67 25.71 18.30
N VAL A 303 -5.90 24.66 18.55
CA VAL A 303 -5.93 23.43 17.74
C VAL A 303 -7.24 22.69 17.93
N VAL A 304 -7.93 22.41 16.82
CA VAL A 304 -9.11 21.57 16.75
C VAL A 304 -8.82 20.37 15.83
N PHE A 305 -9.19 19.17 16.27
CA PHE A 305 -9.03 17.97 15.46
C PHE A 305 -10.22 17.03 15.59
N ALA A 306 -10.70 16.52 14.44
CA ALA A 306 -11.73 15.50 14.35
C ALA A 306 -11.30 14.41 13.36
N LEU A 307 -11.64 13.17 13.62
CA LEU A 307 -11.51 12.09 12.64
C LEU A 307 -12.58 12.26 11.54
N ARG A 308 -12.26 11.83 10.31
CA ARG A 308 -13.24 11.85 9.22
C ARG A 308 -14.46 11.01 9.59
N GLY A 309 -15.65 11.62 9.52
CA GLY A 309 -16.92 10.96 9.85
C GLY A 309 -17.26 10.95 11.35
N ALA A 310 -16.43 11.51 12.22
CA ALA A 310 -16.77 11.66 13.64
C ALA A 310 -17.71 12.84 13.84
N GLU A 311 -18.77 12.66 14.61
CA GLU A 311 -19.75 13.72 14.94
C GLU A 311 -19.15 14.81 15.84
N ARG A 312 -18.12 14.50 16.62
CA ARG A 312 -17.52 15.43 17.58
C ARG A 312 -16.00 15.49 17.42
N PRO A 313 -15.38 16.66 17.55
CA PRO A 313 -13.93 16.79 17.55
C PRO A 313 -13.33 16.14 18.80
N ILE A 314 -12.17 15.48 18.59
CA ILE A 314 -11.38 14.85 19.67
C ILE A 314 -10.59 15.92 20.43
N ILE A 315 -10.06 16.93 19.73
CA ILE A 315 -9.39 18.09 20.33
C ILE A 315 -10.19 19.33 20.01
N ARG A 316 -10.41 20.18 21.03
CA ARG A 316 -11.35 21.31 20.99
C ARG A 316 -10.65 22.61 21.42
N GLY A 317 -9.93 23.24 20.50
CA GLY A 317 -9.36 24.58 20.72
C GLY A 317 -8.25 24.65 21.77
N VAL A 318 -7.43 23.60 21.86
CA VAL A 318 -6.31 23.56 22.80
C VAL A 318 -5.25 24.58 22.42
N SER A 319 -4.78 25.38 23.41
CA SER A 319 -3.72 26.37 23.26
C SER A 319 -2.76 26.33 24.43
N PHE A 320 -1.45 26.30 24.14
CA PHE A 320 -0.37 26.47 25.12
C PHE A 320 0.94 26.83 24.42
N ALA A 321 1.91 27.32 25.18
CA ALA A 321 3.24 27.64 24.68
C ALA A 321 4.31 27.15 25.65
N LEU A 322 5.44 26.72 25.09
CA LEU A 322 6.64 26.28 25.81
C LEU A 322 7.86 27.00 25.26
N SER A 323 8.69 27.50 26.16
CA SER A 323 10.01 28.02 25.81
C SER A 323 11.00 26.86 25.55
N PRO A 324 12.10 27.10 24.82
CA PRO A 324 13.13 26.10 24.61
C PRO A 324 13.65 25.50 25.92
N GLY A 325 13.63 24.17 26.04
CA GLY A 325 14.06 23.42 27.23
C GLY A 325 13.02 23.29 28.34
N GLU A 326 11.80 23.82 28.18
CA GLU A 326 10.72 23.57 29.14
C GLU A 326 10.12 22.17 28.99
N ALA A 327 9.80 21.55 30.13
CA ALA A 327 9.12 20.26 30.19
C ALA A 327 7.63 20.43 30.54
N LEU A 328 6.73 19.89 29.70
CA LEU A 328 5.28 19.88 29.91
C LEU A 328 4.79 18.48 30.28
N GLY A 329 4.15 18.34 31.41
CA GLY A 329 3.37 17.15 31.75
C GLY A 329 1.93 17.28 31.25
N ILE A 330 1.42 16.28 30.55
CA ILE A 330 0.04 16.21 30.08
C ILE A 330 -0.69 15.13 30.87
N ILE A 331 -1.71 15.52 31.62
CA ILE A 331 -2.54 14.63 32.43
C ILE A 331 -4.01 14.72 32.04
N GLY A 332 -4.78 13.70 32.35
CA GLY A 332 -6.21 13.64 32.11
C GLY A 332 -6.74 12.23 32.03
N PRO A 333 -8.07 12.02 32.04
CA PRO A 333 -8.68 10.72 31.94
C PRO A 333 -8.31 9.99 30.64
N SER A 334 -8.51 8.66 30.61
CA SER A 334 -8.39 7.90 29.36
C SER A 334 -9.37 8.46 28.31
N ALA A 335 -8.99 8.42 27.04
CA ALA A 335 -9.75 8.96 25.91
C ALA A 335 -9.94 10.49 25.92
N SER A 336 -9.24 11.26 26.78
CA SER A 336 -9.31 12.73 26.75
C SER A 336 -8.60 13.39 25.56
N GLY A 337 -7.89 12.61 24.71
CA GLY A 337 -7.21 13.11 23.52
C GLY A 337 -5.70 13.35 23.67
N LYS A 338 -5.06 12.88 24.75
CA LYS A 338 -3.61 13.08 25.04
C LYS A 338 -2.70 12.60 23.89
N SER A 339 -2.83 11.33 23.48
CA SER A 339 -2.03 10.76 22.38
C SER A 339 -2.39 11.40 21.03
N THR A 340 -3.63 11.88 20.86
CA THR A 340 -4.03 12.69 19.71
C THR A 340 -3.27 14.00 19.67
N LEU A 341 -3.17 14.68 20.81
CA LEU A 341 -2.43 15.94 20.93
C LEU A 341 -0.93 15.72 20.66
N ALA A 342 -0.34 14.63 21.17
CA ALA A 342 1.04 14.25 20.86
C ALA A 342 1.29 14.10 19.35
N ARG A 343 0.40 13.41 18.64
CA ARG A 343 0.50 13.24 17.17
C ARG A 343 0.33 14.56 16.42
N LEU A 344 -0.49 15.47 16.91
CA LEU A 344 -0.66 16.82 16.34
C LEU A 344 0.60 17.68 16.57
N VAL A 345 1.19 17.63 17.77
CA VAL A 345 2.44 18.34 18.10
C VAL A 345 3.60 17.86 17.24
N LEU A 346 3.68 16.55 16.99
CA LEU A 346 4.66 15.99 16.06
C LEU A 346 4.30 16.28 14.59
N GLY A 347 3.12 16.85 14.29
CA GLY A 347 2.60 17.07 12.95
C GLY A 347 2.34 15.79 12.15
N ILE A 348 2.24 14.62 12.80
CA ILE A 348 1.81 13.37 12.18
C ILE A 348 0.37 13.55 11.64
N TRP A 349 -0.47 14.23 12.44
CA TRP A 349 -1.82 14.60 12.05
C TRP A 349 -1.90 16.12 11.83
N LYS A 350 -2.67 16.51 10.81
CA LYS A 350 -2.92 17.92 10.53
C LYS A 350 -4.19 18.36 11.28
N PRO A 351 -4.17 19.48 12.03
CA PRO A 351 -5.36 20.00 12.67
C PRO A 351 -6.41 20.45 11.65
N ALA A 352 -7.69 20.37 12.01
CA ALA A 352 -8.80 20.89 11.21
C ALA A 352 -8.84 22.42 11.25
N SER A 353 -8.47 23.01 12.39
CA SER A 353 -8.25 24.45 12.55
C SER A 353 -7.21 24.70 13.63
N GLY A 354 -6.62 25.90 13.64
CA GLY A 354 -5.47 26.24 14.48
C GLY A 354 -4.16 25.77 13.86
N ALA A 355 -3.05 25.91 14.57
CA ALA A 355 -1.73 25.52 14.13
C ALA A 355 -0.86 25.03 15.29
N VAL A 356 0.09 24.16 14.99
CA VAL A 356 1.19 23.81 15.89
C VAL A 356 2.47 24.32 15.25
N ARG A 357 3.21 25.17 15.98
CA ARG A 357 4.43 25.80 15.49
C ARG A 357 5.63 25.40 16.32
N LEU A 358 6.70 25.08 15.65
CA LEU A 358 8.03 24.91 16.25
C LEU A 358 8.90 26.06 15.73
N ASP A 359 9.39 26.93 16.64
CA ASP A 359 10.13 28.16 16.30
C ASP A 359 9.41 29.00 15.24
N GLY A 360 8.09 29.16 15.39
CA GLY A 360 7.24 29.91 14.47
C GLY A 360 6.80 29.19 13.21
N ALA A 361 7.45 28.08 12.81
CA ALA A 361 7.11 27.32 11.61
C ALA A 361 6.05 26.23 11.90
N ASP A 362 5.07 26.08 11.02
CA ASP A 362 4.02 25.07 11.14
C ASP A 362 4.58 23.66 10.93
N VAL A 363 4.54 22.82 11.97
CA VAL A 363 5.04 21.44 11.95
C VAL A 363 4.30 20.54 10.95
N ALA A 364 3.07 20.87 10.57
CA ALA A 364 2.28 20.08 9.62
C ALA A 364 2.75 20.26 8.16
N VAL A 365 3.42 21.37 7.87
CA VAL A 365 3.90 21.73 6.52
C VAL A 365 5.42 21.53 6.38
N TRP A 366 6.14 21.47 7.51
CA TRP A 366 7.60 21.30 7.51
C TRP A 366 7.98 19.92 6.92
N PRO A 367 8.91 19.85 5.93
CA PRO A 367 9.34 18.58 5.34
C PRO A 367 9.88 17.60 6.39
N ARG A 368 9.36 16.38 6.40
CA ARG A 368 9.65 15.37 7.43
C ARG A 368 11.12 14.97 7.48
N GLU A 369 11.77 14.88 6.34
CA GLU A 369 13.19 14.56 6.22
C GLU A 369 14.08 15.58 6.94
N ARG A 370 13.64 16.84 6.98
CA ARG A 370 14.36 17.94 7.65
C ARG A 370 13.97 18.10 9.11
N LEU A 371 12.69 17.97 9.43
CA LEU A 371 12.19 18.11 10.80
C LEU A 371 12.51 16.88 11.66
N GLY A 372 12.44 15.66 11.09
CA GLY A 372 12.59 14.39 11.78
C GLY A 372 13.85 14.26 12.65
N PRO A 373 15.05 14.67 12.17
CA PRO A 373 16.27 14.65 12.98
C PRO A 373 16.18 15.47 14.28
N HIS A 374 15.33 16.50 14.30
CA HIS A 374 15.13 17.38 15.46
C HIS A 374 13.98 16.96 16.37
N LEU A 375 13.26 15.91 16.03
CA LEU A 375 12.16 15.36 16.82
C LEU A 375 12.54 14.02 17.47
N GLY A 376 12.13 13.84 18.72
CA GLY A 376 12.10 12.54 19.40
C GLY A 376 10.66 12.12 19.65
N TYR A 377 10.35 10.86 19.40
CA TYR A 377 9.03 10.31 19.68
C TYR A 377 9.09 8.90 20.26
N LEU A 378 8.50 8.73 21.42
CA LEU A 378 8.21 7.44 22.02
C LEU A 378 6.69 7.26 22.08
N PRO A 379 6.10 6.40 21.23
CA PRO A 379 4.67 6.10 21.26
C PRO A 379 4.30 5.22 22.45
N GLN A 380 3.03 5.17 22.79
CA GLN A 380 2.47 4.31 23.83
C GLN A 380 2.70 2.82 23.51
N ASP A 381 2.38 2.39 22.29
CA ASP A 381 2.67 1.05 21.80
C ASP A 381 3.99 1.06 21.04
N VAL A 382 5.00 0.42 21.63
CA VAL A 382 6.35 0.38 21.09
C VAL A 382 6.53 -0.84 20.20
N GLU A 383 6.80 -0.59 18.92
CA GLU A 383 7.27 -1.58 17.96
C GLU A 383 8.69 -1.24 17.51
N LEU A 384 9.52 -2.26 17.37
CA LEU A 384 10.87 -2.18 16.83
C LEU A 384 10.89 -2.86 15.45
N PHE A 385 11.80 -2.42 14.60
CA PHE A 385 11.99 -2.99 13.28
C PHE A 385 12.91 -4.21 13.36
N SER A 386 12.73 -5.17 12.47
CA SER A 386 13.67 -6.29 12.31
C SER A 386 15.05 -5.76 11.98
N GLY A 387 16.09 -6.35 12.57
CA GLY A 387 17.48 -5.94 12.44
C GLY A 387 18.18 -5.86 13.79
N THR A 388 19.27 -5.11 13.87
CA THR A 388 20.06 -4.97 15.08
C THR A 388 19.52 -3.90 16.03
N VAL A 389 20.00 -3.90 17.27
CA VAL A 389 19.75 -2.82 18.23
C VAL A 389 20.27 -1.49 17.67
N ALA A 390 21.47 -1.49 17.07
CA ALA A 390 22.06 -0.29 16.45
C ALA A 390 21.19 0.27 15.33
N ASP A 391 20.67 -0.56 14.42
CA ASP A 391 19.78 -0.14 13.33
C ASP A 391 18.52 0.56 13.87
N ASN A 392 17.94 -0.01 14.93
CA ASN A 392 16.75 0.56 15.55
C ASN A 392 17.01 1.91 16.22
N ILE A 393 18.13 2.06 16.93
CA ILE A 393 18.51 3.34 17.55
C ILE A 393 18.83 4.37 16.48
N ALA A 394 19.57 3.99 15.41
CA ALA A 394 19.92 4.85 14.28
C ALA A 394 18.75 5.15 13.34
N ARG A 395 17.50 4.77 13.70
CA ARG A 395 16.28 5.02 12.90
C ARG A 395 16.36 4.43 11.49
N LEU A 396 16.99 3.26 11.32
CA LEU A 396 17.24 2.55 10.07
C LEU A 396 18.14 3.32 9.07
N GLY A 397 18.82 4.38 9.52
CA GLY A 397 19.89 5.02 8.76
C GLY A 397 21.20 4.27 8.92
N GLU A 398 22.27 4.77 8.28
CA GLU A 398 23.64 4.27 8.55
C GLU A 398 24.01 4.58 10.02
N PRO A 399 24.26 3.56 10.87
CA PRO A 399 24.52 3.79 12.28
C PRO A 399 25.89 4.42 12.51
N ASP A 400 25.91 5.66 13.02
CA ASP A 400 27.10 6.22 13.65
C ASP A 400 27.24 5.63 15.06
N ALA A 401 28.27 4.81 15.25
CA ALA A 401 28.49 4.10 16.51
C ALA A 401 28.57 5.05 17.72
N ALA A 402 29.19 6.21 17.58
CA ALA A 402 29.31 7.20 18.64
C ALA A 402 27.97 7.83 19.00
N GLU A 403 27.15 8.16 18.01
CA GLU A 403 25.80 8.70 18.21
C GLU A 403 24.86 7.65 18.80
N VAL A 404 24.92 6.39 18.33
CA VAL A 404 24.14 5.27 18.86
C VAL A 404 24.46 5.05 20.35
N ILE A 405 25.74 5.02 20.73
CA ILE A 405 26.17 4.86 22.12
C ILE A 405 25.70 6.06 22.96
N ARG A 406 25.87 7.29 22.49
CA ARG A 406 25.41 8.49 23.17
C ARG A 406 23.90 8.46 23.43
N ALA A 407 23.10 8.09 22.42
CA ALA A 407 21.65 7.96 22.56
C ALA A 407 21.28 6.89 23.59
N ALA A 408 21.96 5.75 23.60
CA ALA A 408 21.75 4.69 24.56
C ALA A 408 22.13 5.10 25.98
N GLN A 409 23.21 5.84 26.16
CA GLN A 409 23.65 6.40 27.45
C GLN A 409 22.63 7.42 27.98
N ARG A 410 22.15 8.35 27.14
CA ARG A 410 21.10 9.30 27.48
C ARG A 410 19.79 8.62 27.88
N ALA A 411 19.41 7.54 27.19
CA ALA A 411 18.26 6.72 27.52
C ALA A 411 18.50 5.78 28.71
N GLN A 412 19.71 5.76 29.31
CA GLN A 412 20.08 4.87 30.43
C GLN A 412 19.89 3.38 30.08
N VAL A 413 20.20 3.00 28.83
CA VAL A 413 20.02 1.61 28.32
C VAL A 413 21.32 0.96 27.86
N HIS A 414 22.44 1.71 27.87
CA HIS A 414 23.75 1.25 27.42
C HIS A 414 24.18 -0.07 28.09
N GLU A 415 24.16 -0.13 29.41
CA GLU A 415 24.54 -1.32 30.19
C GLU A 415 23.63 -2.52 29.90
N LEU A 416 22.35 -2.28 29.67
CA LEU A 416 21.40 -3.33 29.28
C LEU A 416 21.76 -3.89 27.90
N ILE A 417 22.10 -3.04 26.94
CA ILE A 417 22.49 -3.45 25.59
C ILE A 417 23.78 -4.28 25.64
N LEU A 418 24.77 -3.89 26.44
CA LEU A 418 26.02 -4.64 26.57
C LEU A 418 25.83 -6.05 27.17
N ARG A 419 24.73 -6.31 27.88
CA ARG A 419 24.36 -7.65 28.40
C ARG A 419 23.71 -8.54 27.34
N LEU A 420 23.32 -7.99 26.18
CA LEU A 420 22.80 -8.79 25.06
C LEU A 420 23.93 -9.61 24.42
N PRO A 421 23.64 -10.75 23.80
CA PRO A 421 24.66 -11.69 23.28
C PRO A 421 25.72 -11.08 22.36
N ARG A 422 25.33 -10.06 21.55
CA ARG A 422 26.23 -9.33 20.63
C ARG A 422 26.19 -7.82 20.87
N GLY A 423 25.77 -7.37 22.05
CA GLY A 423 25.66 -5.95 22.36
C GLY A 423 24.76 -5.22 21.36
N TYR A 424 25.27 -4.16 20.76
CA TYR A 424 24.56 -3.35 19.76
C TYR A 424 24.26 -4.08 18.45
N ASP A 425 25.05 -5.11 18.09
CA ASP A 425 24.86 -5.95 16.92
C ASP A 425 23.91 -7.13 17.15
N SER A 426 23.25 -7.17 18.31
CA SER A 426 22.26 -8.19 18.61
C SER A 426 21.06 -8.04 17.71
N ASP A 427 20.71 -9.10 16.98
CA ASP A 427 19.48 -9.19 16.20
C ASP A 427 18.29 -9.33 17.15
N ILE A 428 17.32 -8.46 17.02
CA ILE A 428 16.15 -8.40 17.90
C ILE A 428 14.93 -9.16 17.35
N GLY A 429 15.04 -9.76 16.16
CA GLY A 429 13.98 -10.51 15.51
C GLY A 429 12.84 -9.62 14.97
N GLU A 430 11.80 -10.24 14.44
CA GLU A 430 10.63 -9.52 13.95
C GLU A 430 9.93 -8.79 15.10
N SER A 431 9.67 -7.49 14.92
CA SER A 431 9.01 -6.62 15.90
C SER A 431 9.67 -6.61 17.29
N GLY A 432 10.96 -7.01 17.39
CA GLY A 432 11.70 -7.06 18.64
C GLY A 432 11.28 -8.21 19.58
N THR A 433 10.83 -9.35 19.02
CA THR A 433 10.35 -10.51 19.79
C THR A 433 11.41 -11.13 20.71
N ALA A 434 12.70 -10.95 20.40
CA ALA A 434 13.80 -11.42 21.23
C ALA A 434 13.98 -10.59 22.53
N LEU A 435 13.26 -9.48 22.68
CA LEU A 435 13.38 -8.55 23.80
C LEU A 435 12.13 -8.57 24.69
N SER A 436 12.32 -8.34 25.99
CA SER A 436 11.18 -8.08 26.89
C SER A 436 10.49 -6.75 26.56
N PRO A 437 9.21 -6.55 26.94
CA PRO A 437 8.51 -5.28 26.70
C PRO A 437 9.27 -4.06 27.28
N GLY A 438 9.85 -4.18 28.47
CA GLY A 438 10.64 -3.11 29.09
C GLY A 438 11.95 -2.83 28.35
N GLN A 439 12.63 -3.87 27.83
CA GLN A 439 13.81 -3.70 26.99
C GLN A 439 13.46 -2.99 25.69
N ARG A 440 12.37 -3.41 25.03
CA ARG A 440 11.87 -2.72 23.81
C ARG A 440 11.62 -1.24 24.08
N GLN A 441 10.97 -0.91 25.19
CA GLN A 441 10.64 0.46 25.54
C GLN A 441 11.89 1.32 25.79
N ARG A 442 12.90 0.78 26.49
CA ARG A 442 14.18 1.50 26.72
C ARG A 442 14.96 1.71 25.40
N ILE A 443 15.01 0.71 24.50
CA ILE A 443 15.64 0.86 23.18
C ILE A 443 14.88 1.87 22.31
N ALA A 444 13.55 1.86 22.35
CA ALA A 444 12.75 2.87 21.65
C ALA A 444 12.94 4.28 22.21
N LEU A 445 13.19 4.42 23.52
CA LEU A 445 13.59 5.69 24.12
C LEU A 445 14.96 6.15 23.55
N ALA A 446 15.95 5.24 23.43
CA ALA A 446 17.23 5.56 22.80
C ALA A 446 17.02 6.00 21.34
N ARG A 447 16.16 5.32 20.56
CA ARG A 447 15.74 5.74 19.21
C ARG A 447 15.14 7.14 19.19
N ALA A 448 14.31 7.48 20.18
CA ALA A 448 13.72 8.81 20.29
C ALA A 448 14.77 9.90 20.57
N LEU A 449 15.84 9.57 21.29
CA LEU A 449 16.92 10.50 21.68
C LEU A 449 18.12 10.54 20.69
N TYR A 450 18.09 9.70 19.64
CA TYR A 450 19.12 9.69 18.61
C TYR A 450 19.11 10.98 17.77
N GLY A 451 20.29 11.49 17.42
CA GLY A 451 20.42 12.66 16.53
C GLY A 451 20.19 14.01 17.24
N ASN A 452 20.24 14.06 18.55
CA ASN A 452 20.14 15.28 19.35
C ASN A 452 18.85 16.10 19.12
N PRO A 453 17.65 15.51 19.39
CA PRO A 453 16.37 16.17 19.15
C PRO A 453 16.21 17.44 20.02
N ARG A 454 15.46 18.43 19.50
CA ARG A 454 15.11 19.68 20.20
C ARG A 454 13.72 19.64 20.82
N LEU A 455 12.86 18.78 20.29
CA LEU A 455 11.53 18.48 20.85
C LEU A 455 11.37 16.99 21.01
N VAL A 456 11.09 16.53 22.21
CA VAL A 456 10.85 15.12 22.53
C VAL A 456 9.43 14.95 23.07
N VAL A 457 8.67 14.00 22.49
CA VAL A 457 7.31 13.67 22.93
C VAL A 457 7.31 12.22 23.40
N LEU A 458 6.92 12.01 24.65
CA LEU A 458 6.89 10.70 25.32
C LEU A 458 5.43 10.38 25.72
N ASP A 459 4.85 9.36 25.09
CA ASP A 459 3.48 8.94 25.37
C ASP A 459 3.50 7.68 26.26
N GLU A 460 3.15 7.84 27.54
CA GLU A 460 3.19 6.82 28.60
C GLU A 460 4.53 6.05 28.67
N PRO A 461 5.67 6.75 28.80
CA PRO A 461 6.99 6.15 28.65
C PRO A 461 7.33 5.07 29.69
N ASN A 462 6.53 4.90 30.72
CA ASN A 462 6.73 3.96 31.81
C ASN A 462 5.76 2.76 31.83
N ALA A 463 4.93 2.57 30.79
CA ALA A 463 3.87 1.56 30.77
C ALA A 463 4.39 0.12 31.02
N ASN A 464 5.58 -0.21 30.52
CA ASN A 464 6.19 -1.54 30.61
C ASN A 464 7.48 -1.58 31.43
N LEU A 465 7.79 -0.54 32.19
CA LEU A 465 9.03 -0.46 32.98
C LEU A 465 8.85 -1.02 34.39
N ASP A 466 9.89 -1.69 34.87
CA ASP A 466 10.10 -2.03 36.26
C ASP A 466 10.62 -0.83 37.07
N HIS A 467 10.89 -1.00 38.35
CA HIS A 467 11.36 0.08 39.20
C HIS A 467 12.70 0.67 38.72
N GLU A 468 13.64 -0.18 38.31
CA GLU A 468 14.94 0.25 37.77
C GLU A 468 14.77 1.04 36.46
N GLY A 469 13.83 0.61 35.59
CA GLY A 469 13.45 1.33 34.37
C GLY A 469 12.81 2.66 34.65
N ASP A 470 11.92 2.77 35.64
CA ASP A 470 11.32 4.05 36.04
C ASP A 470 12.39 5.04 36.52
N GLU A 471 13.37 4.59 37.35
CA GLU A 471 14.49 5.42 37.78
C GLU A 471 15.38 5.85 36.60
N ALA A 472 15.69 4.92 35.69
CA ALA A 472 16.46 5.20 34.49
C ALA A 472 15.76 6.27 33.62
N LEU A 473 14.44 6.18 33.47
CA LEU A 473 13.63 7.18 32.74
C LEU A 473 13.69 8.55 33.42
N VAL A 474 13.57 8.60 34.75
CA VAL A 474 13.68 9.88 35.49
C VAL A 474 15.08 10.51 35.31
N ARG A 475 16.16 9.69 35.31
CA ARG A 475 17.52 10.19 35.01
C ARG A 475 17.64 10.71 33.58
N ALA A 476 17.07 9.99 32.62
CA ALA A 476 17.04 10.43 31.21
C ALA A 476 16.30 11.78 31.04
N LEU A 477 15.15 11.95 31.72
CA LEU A 477 14.39 13.21 31.68
C LEU A 477 15.17 14.38 32.28
N ARG A 478 15.95 14.16 33.34
CA ARG A 478 16.84 15.20 33.92
C ARG A 478 17.94 15.59 32.94
N ALA A 479 18.58 14.63 32.29
CA ALA A 479 19.61 14.89 31.30
C ALA A 479 19.07 15.69 30.11
N LEU A 480 17.84 15.39 29.64
CA LEU A 480 17.19 16.17 28.57
C LEU A 480 16.95 17.63 28.99
N LYS A 481 16.61 17.86 30.24
CA LYS A 481 16.41 19.21 30.76
C LYS A 481 17.73 19.98 30.84
N GLU A 482 18.82 19.34 31.28
CA GLU A 482 20.17 19.92 31.29
C GLU A 482 20.63 20.28 29.87
N ASP A 483 20.30 19.45 28.87
CA ASP A 483 20.56 19.69 27.46
C ASP A 483 19.61 20.72 26.80
N ARG A 484 18.71 21.34 27.56
CA ARG A 484 17.69 22.30 27.09
C ARG A 484 16.79 21.75 25.97
N VAL A 485 16.44 20.48 26.05
CA VAL A 485 15.48 19.86 25.14
C VAL A 485 14.07 20.13 25.64
N THR A 486 13.21 20.59 24.75
CA THR A 486 11.78 20.75 25.06
C THR A 486 11.11 19.39 25.11
N VAL A 487 10.43 19.06 26.22
CA VAL A 487 9.86 17.72 26.43
C VAL A 487 8.36 17.79 26.72
N LEU A 488 7.57 16.98 26.00
CA LEU A 488 6.17 16.68 26.34
C LEU A 488 6.08 15.27 26.89
N ILE A 489 5.52 15.13 28.09
CA ILE A 489 5.37 13.86 28.78
C ILE A 489 3.89 13.61 29.05
N ILE A 490 3.32 12.61 28.41
CA ILE A 490 2.01 12.09 28.79
C ILE A 490 2.23 11.02 29.84
N ALA A 491 1.80 11.25 31.06
CA ALA A 491 1.99 10.29 32.15
C ALA A 491 0.82 10.31 33.15
N HIS A 492 0.59 9.16 33.75
CA HIS A 492 -0.38 9.00 34.84
C HIS A 492 0.29 8.93 36.22
N ARG A 493 1.60 8.70 36.28
CA ARG A 493 2.36 8.58 37.53
C ARG A 493 2.94 9.94 37.95
N PRO A 494 2.74 10.36 39.21
CA PRO A 494 3.28 11.63 39.74
C PRO A 494 4.81 11.71 39.69
N SER A 495 5.53 10.57 39.79
CA SER A 495 7.00 10.51 39.76
C SER A 495 7.60 11.10 38.49
N LEU A 496 6.99 10.86 37.33
CA LEU A 496 7.44 11.40 36.04
C LEU A 496 7.13 12.88 35.87
N LEU A 497 6.06 13.33 36.50
CA LEU A 497 5.64 14.75 36.48
C LEU A 497 6.51 15.61 37.38
N GLY A 498 7.33 14.99 38.25
CA GLY A 498 8.24 15.69 39.17
C GLY A 498 9.24 16.61 38.48
N GLY A 499 9.68 16.26 37.28
CA GLY A 499 10.59 17.04 36.44
C GLY A 499 9.94 18.06 35.51
N ALA A 500 8.60 18.07 35.40
CA ALA A 500 7.88 18.99 34.54
C ALA A 500 7.84 20.42 35.12
N ASP A 501 7.99 21.43 34.25
CA ASP A 501 7.87 22.85 34.63
C ASP A 501 6.41 23.28 34.62
N LYS A 502 5.66 22.85 33.62
CA LYS A 502 4.24 23.15 33.42
C LYS A 502 3.40 21.88 33.36
N LEU A 503 2.13 21.99 33.68
CA LEU A 503 1.14 20.93 33.49
C LEU A 503 -0.01 21.41 32.63
N LEU A 504 -0.50 20.51 31.79
CA LEU A 504 -1.73 20.63 31.01
C LEU A 504 -2.70 19.54 31.47
N VAL A 505 -3.84 19.92 31.99
CA VAL A 505 -4.95 19.00 32.29
C VAL A 505 -5.88 18.98 31.09
N LEU A 506 -5.97 17.84 30.43
CA LEU A 506 -6.82 17.62 29.27
C LEU A 506 -8.07 16.85 29.69
N LYS A 507 -9.26 17.42 29.43
CA LYS A 507 -10.54 16.78 29.71
C LYS A 507 -11.49 16.98 28.54
N ASP A 508 -12.08 15.90 28.07
CA ASP A 508 -13.01 15.88 26.93
C ASP A 508 -12.49 16.63 25.69
N GLY A 509 -11.19 16.54 25.41
CA GLY A 509 -10.55 17.19 24.28
C GLY A 509 -10.22 18.68 24.46
N ALA A 510 -10.53 19.30 25.61
CA ALA A 510 -10.23 20.69 25.91
C ALA A 510 -9.17 20.81 27.00
N ALA A 511 -8.41 21.92 26.99
CA ALA A 511 -7.51 22.27 28.07
C ALA A 511 -8.35 22.82 29.26
N GLU A 512 -8.50 22.01 30.32
CA GLU A 512 -9.20 22.42 31.53
C GLU A 512 -8.33 23.34 32.38
N MET A 513 -7.05 23.03 32.49
CA MET A 513 -6.06 23.85 33.21
C MET A 513 -4.71 23.79 32.51
N PHE A 514 -3.99 24.90 32.49
CA PHE A 514 -2.61 24.99 32.03
C PHE A 514 -1.85 26.01 32.86
N GLY A 515 -0.64 25.70 33.28
CA GLY A 515 0.20 26.58 34.05
C GLY A 515 1.37 25.89 34.77
N PRO A 516 2.06 26.62 35.68
CA PRO A 516 3.15 26.06 36.46
C PRO A 516 2.71 24.83 37.23
N ARG A 517 3.57 23.81 37.27
CA ARG A 517 3.28 22.51 37.91
C ARG A 517 2.76 22.64 39.33
N ALA A 518 3.40 23.51 40.17
CA ALA A 518 3.04 23.66 41.58
C ALA A 518 1.59 24.13 41.76
N GLU A 519 1.13 25.07 40.92
CA GLU A 519 -0.23 25.61 40.97
C GLU A 519 -1.28 24.59 40.53
N ILE A 520 -0.99 23.90 39.42
CA ILE A 520 -1.94 22.91 38.87
C ILE A 520 -2.06 21.72 39.81
N MET A 521 -0.94 21.18 40.34
CA MET A 521 -0.96 20.07 41.29
C MET A 521 -1.73 20.41 42.56
N ALA A 522 -1.58 21.61 43.10
CA ALA A 522 -2.34 22.08 44.28
C ALA A 522 -3.86 22.10 44.02
N ARG A 523 -4.28 22.41 42.79
CA ARG A 523 -5.71 22.45 42.41
C ARG A 523 -6.25 21.02 42.18
N VAL A 524 -5.51 20.18 41.50
CA VAL A 524 -5.90 18.79 41.20
C VAL A 524 -6.01 17.94 42.48
N THR A 525 -5.09 18.10 43.45
CA THR A 525 -5.14 17.39 44.74
C THR A 525 -6.27 17.88 45.66
N ARG A 526 -6.67 19.15 45.58
CA ARG A 526 -7.84 19.67 46.33
C ARG A 526 -9.19 19.21 45.77
N ALA A 527 -9.26 18.85 44.48
CA ALA A 527 -10.48 18.42 43.80
C ALA A 527 -10.85 16.95 44.09
N VAL A 528 -9.97 16.14 44.71
CA VAL A 528 -10.29 14.78 45.19
C VAL A 528 -10.93 14.89 46.56
N PRO A 529 -12.25 14.71 46.75
CA PRO A 529 -12.86 14.69 48.06
C PRO A 529 -12.25 13.52 48.86
N ALA A 530 -11.83 13.82 50.11
CA ALA A 530 -11.38 12.76 51.01
C ALA A 530 -12.47 11.68 51.12
N VAL A 531 -12.14 10.44 50.76
CA VAL A 531 -13.03 9.31 50.98
C VAL A 531 -13.30 9.28 52.50
N PRO A 532 -14.58 9.39 52.94
CA PRO A 532 -14.87 9.33 54.36
C PRO A 532 -14.38 8.02 54.94
N ALA A 533 -13.56 8.06 55.99
CA ALA A 533 -13.09 6.92 56.68
C ALA A 533 -14.26 6.03 57.12
N VAL A 534 -14.31 4.80 56.65
CA VAL A 534 -15.31 3.82 57.08
C VAL A 534 -15.08 3.60 58.59
N PRO A 535 -16.06 3.91 59.45
CA PRO A 535 -15.89 3.67 60.86
C PRO A 535 -15.70 2.17 61.13
N PRO A 536 -14.84 1.80 62.11
CA PRO A 536 -14.60 0.39 62.43
C PRO A 536 -15.93 -0.27 62.84
N ALA A 537 -16.23 -1.43 62.21
CA ALA A 537 -17.39 -2.22 62.57
C ALA A 537 -17.37 -2.54 64.08
N ARG A 538 -18.38 -2.06 64.80
CA ARG A 538 -18.63 -2.48 66.20
C ARG A 538 -18.85 -3.96 66.21
N GLY A 539 -17.94 -4.67 66.89
CA GLY A 539 -18.10 -6.10 67.18
C GLY A 539 -19.44 -6.33 67.90
N VAL A 540 -20.20 -7.25 67.38
CA VAL A 540 -21.36 -7.84 68.06
C VAL A 540 -20.83 -8.95 68.93
N ALA A 541 -21.05 -8.81 70.25
CA ALA A 541 -20.77 -9.81 71.28
C ALA A 541 -21.75 -10.98 71.17
#